data_d775f0e7635e272ffa5100d1286e6c6c
#
_entry.id   d775f0e7635e272ffa5100d1286e6c6c
#
_cell.length_a   1.000
_cell.length_b   1.000
_cell.length_c   1.000
_cell.angle_alpha   90.00
_cell.angle_beta   90.00
_cell.angle_gamma   90.00
#
_symmetry.space_group_name_H-M   'P 1'
#
loop_
_entity.id
_entity.type
_entity.pdbx_description
1 polymer ?
#
loop_
_entity_poly.entity_id
_entity_poly.type
_entity_poly.pdbx_seq_one_letter_code
_entity_poly.pdbx_strand_id
1 'polypeptide(L)'
;VRIRTLNTLLLKPTLSSLDDDAWDDLLSFIEERRVIPIVGPELLQVATDRGPRLLYDWLAERLASKLGVDTSLLPQPYTLNDVVCWFLSGRGRREEAYVRLRGIMKDAAFEPPLALKRLAAI
;
A
#
# COMPACT_ATOMS: atom_id res chain seq x y z
N VAL A 1 5.39 -18.13 -38.33
CA VAL A 1 5.78 -18.42 -36.94
C VAL A 1 4.65 -17.96 -36.03
N ARG A 2 3.88 -18.90 -35.46
CA ARG A 2 2.82 -18.60 -34.49
C ARG A 2 3.45 -18.38 -33.12
N ILE A 3 3.43 -17.16 -32.62
CA ILE A 3 3.73 -16.84 -31.22
C ILE A 3 2.52 -17.27 -30.39
N ARG A 4 2.65 -18.37 -29.66
CA ARG A 4 1.69 -18.77 -28.64
C ARG A 4 1.80 -17.79 -27.47
N THR A 5 0.79 -16.95 -27.30
CA THR A 5 0.59 -16.15 -26.10
C THR A 5 0.37 -17.10 -24.91
N LEU A 6 1.36 -17.25 -24.08
CA LEU A 6 1.23 -17.92 -22.78
C LEU A 6 0.36 -17.02 -21.89
N ASN A 7 -0.93 -17.36 -21.81
CA ASN A 7 -1.83 -16.81 -20.81
C ASN A 7 -1.39 -17.36 -19.44
N THR A 8 -0.48 -16.65 -18.78
CA THR A 8 -0.16 -16.95 -17.38
C THR A 8 -1.35 -16.51 -16.54
N LEU A 9 -2.27 -17.43 -16.31
CA LEU A 9 -3.26 -17.32 -15.25
C LEU A 9 -2.49 -17.20 -13.92
N LEU A 10 -2.28 -15.97 -13.46
CA LEU A 10 -1.91 -15.69 -12.09
C LEU A 10 -3.07 -16.11 -11.19
N LEU A 11 -3.10 -17.39 -10.84
CA LEU A 11 -3.88 -17.87 -9.70
C LEU A 11 -3.37 -17.12 -8.48
N LYS A 12 -4.16 -16.13 -8.01
CA LYS A 12 -3.97 -15.58 -6.66
C LYS A 12 -4.21 -16.75 -5.69
N PRO A 13 -3.20 -17.23 -4.96
CA PRO A 13 -3.47 -18.19 -3.90
C PRO A 13 -4.31 -17.47 -2.86
N THR A 14 -5.56 -17.85 -2.75
CA THR A 14 -6.38 -17.46 -1.60
C THR A 14 -5.79 -18.16 -0.39
N LEU A 15 -5.52 -17.43 0.69
CA LEU A 15 -5.03 -17.95 1.97
C LEU A 15 -5.90 -19.09 2.53
N SER A 16 -7.15 -19.22 2.04
CA SER A 16 -8.06 -20.32 2.34
C SER A 16 -7.72 -21.65 1.63
N SER A 17 -6.66 -21.71 0.84
CA SER A 17 -6.24 -22.91 0.11
C SER A 17 -5.05 -23.64 0.74
N LEU A 18 -4.50 -23.15 1.85
CA LEU A 18 -3.49 -23.86 2.61
C LEU A 18 -4.19 -24.95 3.44
N ASP A 19 -3.74 -26.20 3.30
CA ASP A 19 -4.15 -27.28 4.18
C ASP A 19 -3.50 -27.17 5.56
N ASP A 20 -3.93 -27.99 6.50
CA ASP A 20 -3.46 -27.93 7.88
C ASP A 20 -1.96 -28.27 7.97
N ASP A 21 -1.46 -29.19 7.15
CA ASP A 21 -0.04 -29.56 7.11
C ASP A 21 0.84 -28.38 6.63
N ALA A 22 0.38 -27.62 5.63
CA ALA A 22 1.09 -26.44 5.16
C ALA A 22 1.12 -25.31 6.20
N TRP A 23 0.05 -25.21 7.02
CA TRP A 23 0.03 -24.27 8.14
C TRP A 23 1.01 -24.66 9.24
N ASP A 24 1.07 -25.95 9.60
CA ASP A 24 2.00 -26.46 10.60
C ASP A 24 3.46 -26.29 10.17
N ASP A 25 3.76 -26.56 8.89
CA ASP A 25 5.08 -26.32 8.32
C ASP A 25 5.45 -24.82 8.37
N LEU A 26 4.53 -23.92 8.00
CA LEU A 26 4.76 -22.48 8.04
C LEU A 26 5.04 -22.00 9.47
N LEU A 27 4.26 -22.47 10.46
CA LEU A 27 4.45 -22.12 11.87
C LEU A 27 5.82 -22.59 12.36
N SER A 28 6.22 -23.81 12.02
CA SER A 28 7.55 -24.36 12.35
C SER A 28 8.68 -23.49 11.77
N PHE A 29 8.56 -23.07 10.52
CA PHE A 29 9.57 -22.18 9.88
C PHE A 29 9.62 -20.80 10.53
N ILE A 30 8.49 -20.26 10.98
CA ILE A 30 8.44 -18.99 11.74
C ILE A 30 9.18 -19.15 13.08
N GLU A 31 8.92 -20.23 13.84
CA GLU A 31 9.59 -20.51 15.11
C GLU A 31 11.10 -20.68 14.95
N GLU A 32 11.53 -21.31 13.86
CA GLU A 32 12.95 -21.45 13.50
C GLU A 32 13.58 -20.15 12.94
N ARG A 33 12.83 -19.06 12.83
CA ARG A 33 13.27 -17.78 12.24
C ARG A 33 13.78 -17.88 10.80
N ARG A 34 13.18 -18.77 10.00
CA ARG A 34 13.53 -19.04 8.60
C ARG A 34 12.62 -18.34 7.61
N VAL A 35 11.64 -17.57 8.08
CA VAL A 35 10.68 -16.85 7.23
C VAL A 35 11.05 -15.38 7.15
N ILE A 36 11.09 -14.87 5.92
CA ILE A 36 11.22 -13.44 5.65
C ILE A 36 9.86 -12.95 5.16
N PRO A 37 9.13 -12.15 5.96
CA PRO A 37 7.84 -11.61 5.53
C PRO A 37 8.06 -10.54 4.45
N ILE A 38 7.35 -10.67 3.33
CA ILE A 38 7.29 -9.65 2.28
C ILE A 38 5.92 -9.00 2.37
N VAL A 39 5.88 -7.73 2.73
CA VAL A 39 4.65 -6.98 2.92
C VAL A 39 4.49 -5.89 1.86
N GLY A 40 3.27 -5.75 1.37
CA GLY A 40 2.90 -4.71 0.42
C GLY A 40 2.10 -3.57 1.08
N PRO A 41 1.78 -2.53 0.32
CA PRO A 41 0.99 -1.39 0.80
C PRO A 41 -0.41 -1.79 1.26
N GLU A 42 -0.92 -2.92 0.83
CA GLU A 42 -2.24 -3.46 1.21
C GLU A 42 -2.33 -3.80 2.71
N LEU A 43 -1.19 -4.00 3.37
CA LEU A 43 -1.13 -4.20 4.82
C LEU A 43 -1.46 -2.91 5.59
N LEU A 44 -1.26 -1.75 4.96
CA LEU A 44 -1.45 -0.44 5.56
C LEU A 44 -2.89 0.05 5.35
N GLN A 45 -3.85 -0.61 5.98
CA GLN A 45 -5.22 -0.15 6.04
C GLN A 45 -5.42 0.70 7.30
N VAL A 46 -6.04 1.85 7.12
CA VAL A 46 -6.31 2.81 8.20
C VAL A 46 -7.80 3.06 8.32
N ALA A 47 -8.27 3.26 9.54
CA ALA A 47 -9.65 3.63 9.80
C ALA A 47 -9.86 5.12 9.48
N THR A 48 -10.82 5.42 8.62
CA THR A 48 -11.21 6.77 8.26
C THR A 48 -12.69 7.00 8.58
N ASP A 49 -13.13 8.24 8.48
CA ASP A 49 -14.55 8.63 8.61
C ASP A 49 -15.47 7.95 7.58
N ARG A 50 -14.91 7.50 6.47
CA ARG A 50 -15.60 6.75 5.40
C ARG A 50 -15.35 5.23 5.47
N GLY A 51 -14.88 4.72 6.60
CA GLY A 51 -14.50 3.31 6.78
C GLY A 51 -13.03 3.02 6.52
N PRO A 52 -12.63 1.74 6.53
CA PRO A 52 -11.25 1.36 6.30
C PRO A 52 -10.82 1.66 4.85
N ARG A 53 -9.65 2.27 4.70
CA ARG A 53 -9.05 2.59 3.41
C ARG A 53 -7.57 2.24 3.41
N LEU A 54 -7.00 2.00 2.23
CA LEU A 54 -5.55 1.91 2.08
C LEU A 54 -4.93 3.28 2.40
N LEU A 55 -3.86 3.27 3.20
CA LEU A 55 -3.16 4.48 3.62
C LEU A 55 -2.72 5.32 2.43
N TYR A 56 -2.15 4.70 1.40
CA TYR A 56 -1.64 5.43 0.25
C TYR A 56 -2.73 6.08 -0.59
N ASP A 57 -3.91 5.48 -0.69
CA ASP A 57 -5.07 6.09 -1.38
C ASP A 57 -5.59 7.30 -0.60
N TRP A 58 -5.69 7.17 0.71
CA TRP A 58 -6.07 8.27 1.59
C TRP A 58 -5.05 9.41 1.54
N LEU A 59 -3.74 9.10 1.54
CA LEU A 59 -2.68 10.09 1.43
C LEU A 59 -2.69 10.78 0.07
N ALA A 60 -2.94 10.05 -1.03
CA ALA A 60 -3.03 10.61 -2.37
C ALA A 60 -4.09 11.72 -2.45
N GLU A 61 -5.28 11.45 -1.92
CA GLU A 61 -6.38 12.42 -1.88
C GLU A 61 -6.03 13.67 -1.04
N ARG A 62 -5.47 13.46 0.15
CA ARG A 62 -5.09 14.56 1.06
C ARG A 62 -3.94 15.39 0.50
N LEU A 63 -2.93 14.74 -0.07
CA LEU A 63 -1.78 15.42 -0.64
C LEU A 63 -2.16 16.23 -1.87
N ALA A 64 -3.00 15.68 -2.77
CA ALA A 64 -3.51 16.40 -3.93
C ALA A 64 -4.21 17.70 -3.51
N SER A 65 -5.07 17.64 -2.49
CA SER A 65 -5.73 18.82 -1.93
C SER A 65 -4.73 19.85 -1.36
N LYS A 66 -3.72 19.39 -0.61
CA LYS A 66 -2.71 20.28 -0.01
C LYS A 66 -1.76 20.92 -1.03
N LEU A 67 -1.50 20.25 -2.13
CA LEU A 67 -0.63 20.73 -3.21
C LEU A 67 -1.41 21.46 -4.31
N GLY A 68 -2.73 21.53 -4.26
CA GLY A 68 -3.56 22.12 -5.27
C GLY A 68 -3.55 21.37 -6.61
N VAL A 69 -3.36 20.05 -6.57
CA VAL A 69 -3.37 19.19 -7.76
C VAL A 69 -4.80 18.88 -8.15
N ASP A 70 -5.17 19.16 -9.39
CA ASP A 70 -6.46 18.76 -9.95
C ASP A 70 -6.42 17.27 -10.32
N THR A 71 -7.07 16.46 -9.50
CA THR A 71 -7.08 15.00 -9.68
C THR A 71 -7.83 14.53 -10.92
N SER A 72 -8.67 15.38 -11.51
CA SER A 72 -9.35 15.06 -12.77
C SER A 72 -8.40 14.94 -13.97
N LEU A 73 -7.22 15.57 -13.86
CA LEU A 73 -6.17 15.54 -14.88
C LEU A 73 -5.21 14.35 -14.73
N LEU A 74 -5.38 13.54 -13.67
CA LEU A 74 -4.56 12.36 -13.41
C LEU A 74 -5.20 11.10 -14.02
N PRO A 75 -4.40 10.04 -14.29
CA PRO A 75 -4.94 8.72 -14.63
C PRO A 75 -5.92 8.25 -13.56
N GLN A 76 -7.00 7.56 -13.95
CA GLN A 76 -8.00 7.06 -13.01
C GLN A 76 -8.00 5.52 -12.97
N PRO A 77 -7.90 4.92 -11.78
CA PRO A 77 -7.68 5.55 -10.46
C PRO A 77 -6.26 6.07 -10.30
N TYR A 78 -6.12 7.25 -9.70
CA TYR A 78 -4.81 7.84 -9.46
C TYR A 78 -4.16 7.32 -8.17
N THR A 79 -2.84 7.34 -8.14
CA THR A 79 -2.02 6.91 -7.01
C THR A 79 -1.33 8.10 -6.34
N LEU A 80 -0.74 7.86 -5.16
CA LEU A 80 0.10 8.86 -4.48
C LEU A 80 1.27 9.31 -5.37
N ASN A 81 1.87 8.37 -6.12
CA ASN A 81 2.95 8.67 -7.06
C ASN A 81 2.49 9.60 -8.20
N ASP A 82 1.29 9.40 -8.75
CA ASP A 82 0.74 10.25 -9.80
C ASP A 82 0.59 11.69 -9.32
N VAL A 83 0.09 11.89 -8.09
CA VAL A 83 -0.04 13.21 -7.47
C VAL A 83 1.32 13.90 -7.34
N VAL A 84 2.32 13.19 -6.83
CA VAL A 84 3.67 13.74 -6.64
C VAL A 84 4.33 14.06 -7.97
N CYS A 85 4.26 13.15 -8.95
CA CYS A 85 4.84 13.36 -10.28
C CYS A 85 4.20 14.56 -11.00
N TRP A 86 2.88 14.70 -10.93
CA TRP A 86 2.17 15.84 -11.48
C TRP A 86 2.65 17.15 -10.85
N PHE A 87 2.71 17.20 -9.52
CA PHE A 87 3.17 18.39 -8.79
C PHE A 87 4.60 18.78 -9.17
N LEU A 88 5.51 17.81 -9.25
CA LEU A 88 6.91 18.04 -9.62
C LEU A 88 7.07 18.50 -11.09
N SER A 89 6.25 17.99 -12.00
CA SER A 89 6.26 18.42 -13.41
C SER A 89 5.79 19.86 -13.60
N GLY A 90 4.95 20.37 -12.71
CA GLY A 90 4.41 21.72 -12.67
C GLY A 90 5.27 22.75 -11.91
N ARG A 91 6.58 22.55 -11.77
CA ARG A 91 7.53 23.38 -11.00
C ARG A 91 7.43 23.26 -9.47
N GLY A 92 6.70 22.29 -8.97
CA GLY A 92 6.68 21.98 -7.54
C GLY A 92 8.06 21.48 -7.07
N ARG A 93 8.39 21.74 -5.81
CA ARG A 93 9.62 21.26 -5.18
C ARG A 93 9.36 19.96 -4.41
N ARG A 94 10.31 19.03 -4.51
CA ARG A 94 10.23 17.77 -3.77
C ARG A 94 10.14 17.99 -2.26
N GLU A 95 10.91 18.94 -1.74
CA GLU A 95 10.91 19.31 -0.32
C GLU A 95 9.53 19.77 0.15
N GLU A 96 8.82 20.53 -0.67
CA GLU A 96 7.46 20.98 -0.37
C GLU A 96 6.50 19.80 -0.27
N ALA A 97 6.55 18.87 -1.21
CA ALA A 97 5.73 17.65 -1.17
C ALA A 97 6.00 16.85 0.13
N TYR A 98 7.27 16.69 0.54
CA TYR A 98 7.63 16.01 1.78
C TYR A 98 7.15 16.73 3.04
N VAL A 99 7.26 18.05 3.09
CA VAL A 99 6.76 18.83 4.22
C VAL A 99 5.25 18.68 4.37
N ARG A 100 4.51 18.75 3.26
CA ARG A 100 3.04 18.56 3.27
C ARG A 100 2.66 17.15 3.68
N LEU A 101 3.33 16.13 3.12
CA LEU A 101 3.09 14.73 3.46
C LEU A 101 3.35 14.45 4.95
N ARG A 102 4.46 14.96 5.48
CA ARG A 102 4.79 14.83 6.91
C ARG A 102 3.74 15.49 7.80
N GLY A 103 3.25 16.68 7.41
CA GLY A 103 2.17 17.37 8.12
C GLY A 103 0.89 16.54 8.15
N ILE A 104 0.47 15.99 7.00
CA ILE A 104 -0.71 15.13 6.90
C ILE A 104 -0.59 13.91 7.83
N MET A 105 0.55 13.24 7.82
CA MET A 105 0.78 12.05 8.65
C MET A 105 0.78 12.38 10.14
N LYS A 106 1.37 13.52 10.52
CA LYS A 106 1.40 13.97 11.92
C LYS A 106 0.01 14.32 12.43
N ASP A 107 -0.79 15.00 11.62
CA ASP A 107 -2.13 15.43 11.99
C ASP A 107 -3.11 14.25 12.04
N ALA A 108 -2.92 13.25 11.19
CA ALA A 108 -3.78 12.06 11.12
C ALA A 108 -3.66 11.16 12.33
N ALA A 109 -2.45 11.00 12.89
CA ALA A 109 -2.14 10.17 14.08
C ALA A 109 -2.76 8.77 14.01
N PHE A 110 -2.67 8.09 12.87
CA PHE A 110 -3.23 6.76 12.69
C PHE A 110 -2.59 5.71 13.60
N GLU A 111 -3.43 4.86 14.17
CA GLU A 111 -2.96 3.64 14.83
C GLU A 111 -2.45 2.63 13.79
N PRO A 112 -1.30 1.96 14.06
CA PRO A 112 -0.82 0.89 13.20
C PRO A 112 -1.87 -0.23 13.08
N PRO A 113 -2.10 -0.78 11.89
CA PRO A 113 -3.03 -1.88 11.70
C PRO A 113 -2.69 -3.08 12.59
N LEU A 114 -3.71 -3.82 13.03
CA LEU A 114 -3.52 -4.99 13.89
C LEU A 114 -2.60 -6.04 13.24
N ALA A 115 -2.74 -6.25 11.93
CA ALA A 115 -1.90 -7.17 11.17
C ALA A 115 -0.41 -6.78 11.25
N LEU A 116 -0.10 -5.48 11.16
CA LEU A 116 1.26 -4.97 11.28
C LEU A 116 1.80 -5.14 12.72
N LYS A 117 0.96 -4.88 13.74
CA LYS A 117 1.32 -5.09 15.14
C LYS A 117 1.63 -6.57 15.43
N ARG A 118 0.82 -7.48 14.88
CA ARG A 118 1.03 -8.94 15.02
C ARG A 118 2.32 -9.38 14.30
N LEU A 119 2.55 -8.88 13.09
CA LEU A 119 3.78 -9.19 12.34
C LEU A 119 5.03 -8.71 13.10
N ALA A 120 4.99 -7.54 13.72
CA ALA A 120 6.10 -7.00 14.50
C ALA A 120 6.36 -7.77 15.81
N ALA A 121 5.41 -8.58 16.26
CA ALA A 121 5.52 -9.39 17.48
C ALA A 121 6.15 -10.79 17.24
N ILE A 122 6.31 -11.20 15.97
CA ILE A 122 6.97 -12.44 15.60
C ILE A 122 8.50 -12.25 15.65
#